data_819d8e59330f1fb9c3fffd35e7470323
#
_entry.id   819d8e59330f1fb9c3fffd35e7470323
#
_cell.length_a   1.000
_cell.length_b   1.000
_cell.length_c   1.000
_cell.angle_alpha   90.00
_cell.angle_beta   90.00
_cell.angle_gamma   90.00
#
_symmetry.space_group_name_H-M   'P 1'
#
loop_
_entity.id
_entity.type
_entity.pdbx_description
1 polymer ?
#
loop_
_entity_poly.entity_id
_entity_poly.type
_entity_poly.pdbx_seq_one_letter_code
_entity_poly.pdbx_strand_id
1 'polypeptide(L)'
;KPNKSFLPVKFIIKKSFIILVFTIFTFFSKSSYSNSLHVDDYGIIALMYHRFEENKYPSTNIRISNFKEQVDLIKNNNFYFVNANKFENDLKFNKEKKKILLTIDDAFLSFYQSAWPILKKEKIPFILFVSTREVGKFNYMTWDQIREIAREEFVHIGNHSHSHEYLADMPSSEIIKDINKSIKILKKEIGKKSDFFSYPFGEYNLDFKKIIIDKGFKYAFGQHSGVSDETKDFFELPRFPINEKYGEIERFKTILNTLPLKYKNIYPSEKY
;
A
#
# COMPACT_ATOMS: atom_id res chain seq x y z
N LYS A 1 87.94 -0.25 53.42
CA LYS A 1 86.55 -0.37 53.91
C LYS A 1 85.69 0.32 52.89
N PRO A 2 84.74 -0.39 52.21
CA PRO A 2 83.89 0.30 51.19
C PRO A 2 82.51 0.58 51.75
N ASN A 3 81.97 1.67 51.37
CA ASN A 3 80.64 2.10 51.65
C ASN A 3 79.69 1.59 50.56
N LYS A 4 78.63 0.87 50.94
CA LYS A 4 77.52 0.48 50.07
C LYS A 4 76.50 1.62 50.05
N SER A 5 76.24 2.19 48.91
CA SER A 5 75.14 3.14 48.70
C SER A 5 73.89 2.36 48.26
N PHE A 6 72.83 2.47 49.04
CA PHE A 6 71.49 1.96 48.73
C PHE A 6 70.82 2.94 47.75
N LEU A 7 70.35 2.46 46.62
CA LEU A 7 69.48 3.21 45.71
C LEU A 7 67.98 2.98 46.14
N PRO A 8 67.12 4.00 46.14
CA PRO A 8 65.80 3.88 46.69
C PRO A 8 64.78 3.31 45.65
N VAL A 9 64.11 2.26 46.08
CA VAL A 9 63.06 1.52 45.36
C VAL A 9 61.78 2.34 45.10
N LYS A 10 61.77 3.64 45.38
CA LYS A 10 60.52 4.46 45.33
C LYS A 10 60.12 5.03 43.98
N PHE A 11 60.89 4.83 42.90
CA PHE A 11 60.58 5.49 41.63
C PHE A 11 59.88 4.61 40.58
N ILE A 12 59.79 3.31 40.80
CA ILE A 12 59.25 2.38 39.80
C ILE A 12 57.71 2.24 39.94
N ILE A 13 57.14 2.42 41.14
CA ILE A 13 55.73 2.20 41.42
C ILE A 13 54.83 3.34 40.86
N LYS A 14 55.36 4.58 40.77
CA LYS A 14 54.55 5.71 40.25
C LYS A 14 54.37 5.76 38.74
N LYS A 15 55.27 5.18 37.96
CA LYS A 15 55.11 5.13 36.49
C LYS A 15 54.16 4.03 36.02
N SER A 16 54.10 2.87 36.72
CA SER A 16 53.19 1.78 36.37
C SER A 16 51.71 2.11 36.68
N PHE A 17 51.47 2.93 37.70
CA PHE A 17 50.09 3.33 38.06
C PHE A 17 49.50 4.34 37.12
N ILE A 18 50.31 5.24 36.53
CA ILE A 18 49.88 6.25 35.54
C ILE A 18 49.57 5.58 34.22
N ILE A 19 50.30 4.53 33.82
CA ILE A 19 50.06 3.80 32.57
C ILE A 19 48.79 2.93 32.70
N LEU A 20 48.50 2.39 33.88
CA LEU A 20 47.26 1.59 34.08
C LEU A 20 46.00 2.46 34.10
N VAL A 21 46.05 3.69 34.58
CA VAL A 21 44.92 4.62 34.58
C VAL A 21 44.64 5.15 33.14
N PHE A 22 45.66 5.30 32.33
CA PHE A 22 45.50 5.74 30.94
C PHE A 22 44.96 4.63 30.03
N THR A 23 45.29 3.39 30.29
CA THR A 23 44.74 2.24 29.49
C THR A 23 43.31 1.90 29.85
N ILE A 24 42.85 2.19 31.09
CA ILE A 24 41.45 1.99 31.46
C ILE A 24 40.56 3.10 30.88
N PHE A 25 41.07 4.30 30.72
CA PHE A 25 40.28 5.43 30.15
C PHE A 25 40.08 5.34 28.62
N THR A 26 40.92 4.59 27.91
CA THR A 26 40.78 4.39 26.45
C THR A 26 39.83 3.25 26.07
N PHE A 27 39.44 2.42 27.02
CA PHE A 27 38.48 1.34 26.77
C PHE A 27 37.00 1.74 27.00
N PHE A 28 36.74 2.89 27.61
CA PHE A 28 35.37 3.35 27.90
C PHE A 28 34.82 4.40 26.90
N SER A 29 35.56 4.75 25.86
CA SER A 29 35.10 5.77 24.89
C SER A 29 34.88 5.23 23.48
N LYS A 30 34.34 4.03 23.35
CA LYS A 30 33.72 3.55 22.13
C LYS A 30 32.45 2.76 22.42
N SER A 31 31.56 3.33 23.23
CA SER A 31 30.15 3.11 22.97
C SER A 31 29.83 3.98 21.77
N SER A 32 30.11 3.48 20.57
CA SER A 32 29.41 3.91 19.39
C SER A 32 27.93 3.68 19.71
N TYR A 33 27.22 4.73 20.08
CA TYR A 33 25.82 4.81 19.72
C TYR A 33 25.80 4.72 18.20
N SER A 34 25.80 3.50 17.68
CA SER A 34 25.13 3.21 16.44
C SER A 34 23.69 3.65 16.70
N ASN A 35 23.38 4.91 16.42
CA ASN A 35 22.09 5.24 15.89
C ASN A 35 21.99 4.38 14.63
N SER A 36 21.60 3.13 14.79
CA SER A 36 20.80 2.49 13.76
C SER A 36 19.63 3.44 13.63
N LEU A 37 19.69 4.36 12.69
CA LEU A 37 18.52 4.82 11.99
C LEU A 37 17.79 3.52 11.69
N HIS A 38 16.82 3.16 12.53
CA HIS A 38 15.85 2.15 12.20
C HIS A 38 15.17 2.70 10.97
N VAL A 39 15.80 2.36 9.88
CA VAL A 39 15.26 2.47 8.58
C VAL A 39 14.03 1.60 8.61
N ASP A 40 12.96 2.25 8.32
CA ASP A 40 12.11 1.82 7.26
C ASP A 40 10.91 1.09 7.78
N ASP A 41 10.05 1.91 8.36
CA ASP A 41 8.64 1.58 8.35
C ASP A 41 8.16 1.68 6.89
N TYR A 42 8.33 0.60 6.13
CA TYR A 42 7.78 0.49 4.80
C TYR A 42 6.28 0.23 4.92
N GLY A 43 5.46 1.26 4.69
CA GLY A 43 4.03 1.11 4.55
C GLY A 43 3.64 0.24 3.35
N ILE A 44 2.39 0.29 2.97
CA ILE A 44 1.85 -0.37 1.78
C ILE A 44 1.72 0.64 0.65
N ILE A 45 2.38 0.37 -0.47
CA ILE A 45 2.19 1.09 -1.73
C ILE A 45 1.02 0.43 -2.46
N ALA A 46 -0.11 1.11 -2.53
CA ALA A 46 -1.26 0.63 -3.29
C ALA A 46 -1.20 1.19 -4.72
N LEU A 47 -1.27 0.30 -5.71
CA LEU A 47 -1.27 0.62 -7.14
C LEU A 47 -2.69 0.50 -7.68
N MET A 48 -3.15 1.50 -8.41
CA MET A 48 -4.51 1.56 -8.94
C MET A 48 -4.50 1.42 -10.46
N TYR A 49 -5.01 0.32 -10.95
CA TYR A 49 -5.19 0.01 -12.37
C TYR A 49 -6.68 0.01 -12.72
N HIS A 50 -6.99 0.10 -14.04
CA HIS A 50 -8.36 0.02 -14.54
C HIS A 50 -8.42 -0.83 -15.82
N ARG A 51 -7.99 -0.28 -16.97
CA ARG A 51 -8.05 -0.87 -18.30
C ARG A 51 -6.70 -1.40 -18.75
N PHE A 52 -6.74 -2.38 -19.66
CA PHE A 52 -5.55 -2.97 -20.26
C PHE A 52 -5.73 -3.10 -21.78
N GLU A 53 -4.73 -2.68 -22.57
CA GLU A 53 -4.75 -2.73 -24.04
C GLU A 53 -5.91 -1.91 -24.69
N GLU A 54 -6.46 -0.94 -24.00
CA GLU A 54 -7.50 -0.05 -24.51
C GLU A 54 -6.94 1.36 -24.80
N ASN A 55 -6.09 1.50 -25.81
CA ASN A 55 -5.34 2.73 -26.15
C ASN A 55 -6.24 3.99 -26.34
N LYS A 56 -7.53 3.80 -26.57
CA LYS A 56 -8.51 4.90 -26.66
C LYS A 56 -8.69 5.67 -25.34
N TYR A 57 -8.31 5.06 -24.21
CA TYR A 57 -8.52 5.60 -22.88
C TYR A 57 -7.19 5.75 -22.10
N PRO A 58 -6.23 6.59 -22.58
CA PRO A 58 -4.87 6.64 -22.05
C PRO A 58 -4.77 7.05 -20.58
N SER A 59 -5.79 7.74 -20.04
CA SER A 59 -5.85 8.17 -18.63
C SER A 59 -6.16 7.02 -17.65
N THR A 60 -6.69 5.90 -18.13
CA THR A 60 -7.06 4.73 -17.31
C THR A 60 -6.49 3.43 -17.85
N ASN A 61 -5.87 3.44 -19.03
CA ASN A 61 -5.30 2.29 -19.71
C ASN A 61 -3.82 2.09 -19.41
N ILE A 62 -3.38 0.85 -19.41
CA ILE A 62 -1.96 0.48 -19.48
C ILE A 62 -1.75 -0.65 -20.47
N ARG A 63 -0.63 -0.61 -21.22
CA ARG A 63 -0.22 -1.71 -22.09
C ARG A 63 0.20 -2.92 -21.29
N ILE A 64 -0.16 -4.09 -21.75
CA ILE A 64 0.17 -5.33 -21.06
C ILE A 64 1.69 -5.59 -20.98
N SER A 65 2.46 -5.06 -21.94
CA SER A 65 3.94 -5.09 -21.88
C SER A 65 4.47 -4.35 -20.65
N ASN A 66 3.96 -3.14 -20.42
CA ASN A 66 4.36 -2.31 -19.28
C ASN A 66 3.91 -2.97 -17.95
N PHE A 67 2.70 -3.52 -17.91
CA PHE A 67 2.21 -4.24 -16.75
C PHE A 67 3.09 -5.45 -16.39
N LYS A 68 3.50 -6.26 -17.39
CA LYS A 68 4.43 -7.37 -17.19
C LYS A 68 5.76 -6.89 -16.63
N GLU A 69 6.34 -5.86 -17.23
CA GLU A 69 7.59 -5.28 -16.75
C GLU A 69 7.49 -4.76 -15.31
N GLN A 70 6.36 -4.14 -14.94
CA GLN A 70 6.08 -3.68 -13.58
C GLN A 70 5.99 -4.85 -12.59
N VAL A 71 5.29 -5.93 -12.96
CA VAL A 71 5.19 -7.14 -12.14
C VAL A 71 6.57 -7.78 -11.94
N ASP A 72 7.35 -7.90 -13.01
CA ASP A 72 8.70 -8.46 -12.94
C ASP A 72 9.63 -7.58 -12.08
N LEU A 73 9.51 -6.25 -12.19
CA LEU A 73 10.28 -5.32 -11.37
C LEU A 73 9.96 -5.48 -9.88
N ILE A 74 8.69 -5.62 -9.51
CA ILE A 74 8.26 -5.87 -8.13
C ILE A 74 8.88 -7.17 -7.61
N LYS A 75 8.78 -8.26 -8.39
CA LYS A 75 9.31 -9.58 -8.01
C LYS A 75 10.83 -9.58 -7.86
N ASN A 76 11.53 -9.00 -8.85
CA ASN A 76 13.00 -8.98 -8.88
C ASN A 76 13.62 -8.11 -7.78
N ASN A 77 12.87 -7.17 -7.20
CA ASN A 77 13.30 -6.34 -6.08
C ASN A 77 12.77 -6.81 -4.72
N ASN A 78 12.30 -8.06 -4.63
CA ASN A 78 11.84 -8.69 -3.39
C ASN A 78 10.71 -7.94 -2.66
N PHE A 79 9.86 -7.24 -3.40
CA PHE A 79 8.65 -6.68 -2.82
C PHE A 79 7.65 -7.78 -2.49
N TYR A 80 6.96 -7.60 -1.39
CA TYR A 80 5.90 -8.49 -0.96
C TYR A 80 4.56 -8.03 -1.53
N PHE A 81 3.84 -8.90 -2.25
CA PHE A 81 2.47 -8.63 -2.69
C PHE A 81 1.50 -8.87 -1.53
N VAL A 82 0.77 -7.83 -1.16
CA VAL A 82 -0.19 -7.86 -0.06
C VAL A 82 -1.47 -8.58 -0.48
N ASN A 83 -1.84 -9.62 0.28
CA ASN A 83 -3.16 -10.22 0.18
C ASN A 83 -4.14 -9.45 1.08
N ALA A 84 -5.33 -9.12 0.57
CA ALA A 84 -6.36 -8.39 1.31
C ALA A 84 -6.70 -9.02 2.66
N ASN A 85 -6.68 -10.34 2.77
CA ASN A 85 -6.92 -11.05 4.03
C ASN A 85 -5.84 -10.81 5.10
N LYS A 86 -4.66 -10.32 4.70
CA LYS A 86 -3.53 -9.98 5.57
C LYS A 86 -3.29 -8.47 5.66
N PHE A 87 -4.13 -7.65 5.02
CA PHE A 87 -3.92 -6.22 4.87
C PHE A 87 -3.67 -5.51 6.20
N GLU A 88 -4.50 -5.77 7.21
CA GLU A 88 -4.36 -5.17 8.53
C GLU A 88 -3.04 -5.57 9.22
N ASN A 89 -2.70 -6.85 9.15
CA ASN A 89 -1.45 -7.35 9.69
C ASN A 89 -0.24 -6.74 8.98
N ASP A 90 -0.30 -6.66 7.65
CA ASP A 90 0.79 -6.10 6.86
C ASP A 90 0.92 -4.57 7.05
N LEU A 91 -0.20 -3.89 7.34
CA LEU A 91 -0.20 -2.46 7.64
C LEU A 91 0.44 -2.16 9.00
N LYS A 92 0.15 -2.97 10.01
CA LYS A 92 0.54 -2.71 11.40
C LYS A 92 1.87 -3.34 11.82
N PHE A 93 2.22 -4.52 11.31
CA PHE A 93 3.27 -5.34 11.90
C PHE A 93 4.44 -5.66 10.96
N ASN A 94 4.24 -5.78 9.67
CA ASN A 94 5.30 -6.14 8.71
C ASN A 94 6.06 -4.90 8.20
N LYS A 95 6.61 -4.10 9.12
CA LYS A 95 7.18 -2.78 8.78
C LYS A 95 8.48 -2.85 7.97
N GLU A 96 9.25 -3.90 8.11
CA GLU A 96 10.55 -4.08 7.46
C GLU A 96 10.48 -4.48 5.97
N LYS A 97 9.29 -4.86 5.49
CA LYS A 97 9.12 -5.31 4.10
C LYS A 97 8.53 -4.22 3.23
N LYS A 98 9.11 -4.03 2.07
CA LYS A 98 8.46 -3.26 0.99
C LYS A 98 7.24 -4.02 0.49
N LYS A 99 6.08 -3.39 0.52
CA LYS A 99 4.78 -4.04 0.29
C LYS A 99 4.02 -3.36 -0.82
N ILE A 100 3.47 -4.15 -1.73
CA ILE A 100 2.67 -3.68 -2.86
C ILE A 100 1.29 -4.30 -2.78
N LEU A 101 0.26 -3.47 -2.79
CA LEU A 101 -1.13 -3.87 -2.98
C LEU A 101 -1.56 -3.54 -4.41
N LEU A 102 -1.95 -4.55 -5.18
CA LEU A 102 -2.58 -4.31 -6.48
C LEU A 102 -4.08 -4.07 -6.29
N THR A 103 -4.60 -3.00 -6.86
CA THR A 103 -6.03 -2.71 -6.93
C THR A 103 -6.45 -2.48 -8.38
N ILE A 104 -7.59 -3.03 -8.76
CA ILE A 104 -8.15 -2.91 -10.11
C ILE A 104 -9.56 -2.35 -9.95
N ASP A 105 -9.83 -1.19 -10.51
CA ASP A 105 -11.13 -0.55 -10.39
C ASP A 105 -12.03 -0.85 -11.62
N ASP A 106 -13.34 -0.72 -11.45
CA ASP A 106 -14.41 -0.80 -12.47
C ASP A 106 -14.76 -2.18 -13.02
N ALA A 107 -13.92 -3.17 -12.89
CA ALA A 107 -14.12 -4.50 -13.48
C ALA A 107 -14.30 -4.47 -15.02
N PHE A 108 -13.43 -3.74 -15.75
CA PHE A 108 -13.43 -3.72 -17.20
C PHE A 108 -13.10 -5.10 -17.80
N LEU A 109 -13.72 -5.41 -18.92
CA LEU A 109 -13.50 -6.68 -19.64
C LEU A 109 -12.04 -6.84 -20.07
N SER A 110 -11.36 -5.74 -20.40
CA SER A 110 -9.96 -5.75 -20.79
C SER A 110 -9.01 -6.24 -19.69
N PHE A 111 -9.33 -6.01 -18.42
CA PHE A 111 -8.61 -6.61 -17.30
C PHE A 111 -8.71 -8.15 -17.32
N TYR A 112 -9.94 -8.68 -17.46
CA TYR A 112 -10.17 -10.11 -17.51
C TYR A 112 -9.45 -10.78 -18.67
N GLN A 113 -9.45 -10.13 -19.85
CA GLN A 113 -8.83 -10.68 -21.06
C GLN A 113 -7.30 -10.60 -21.06
N SER A 114 -6.70 -9.57 -20.45
CA SER A 114 -5.27 -9.27 -20.63
C SER A 114 -4.44 -9.49 -19.37
N ALA A 115 -4.82 -8.91 -18.23
CA ALA A 115 -4.02 -8.96 -17.00
C ALA A 115 -4.38 -10.16 -16.11
N TRP A 116 -5.64 -10.54 -16.02
CA TRP A 116 -6.08 -11.66 -15.19
C TRP A 116 -5.33 -12.97 -15.48
N PRO A 117 -5.10 -13.41 -16.73
CA PRO A 117 -4.34 -14.63 -17.01
C PRO A 117 -2.93 -14.61 -16.42
N ILE A 118 -2.30 -13.43 -16.36
CA ILE A 118 -0.96 -13.25 -15.78
C ILE A 118 -1.04 -13.40 -14.27
N LEU A 119 -1.93 -12.64 -13.63
CA LEU A 119 -2.11 -12.65 -12.17
C LEU A 119 -2.53 -14.05 -11.66
N LYS A 120 -3.39 -14.75 -12.42
CA LYS A 120 -3.83 -16.12 -12.12
C LYS A 120 -2.65 -17.09 -12.15
N LYS A 121 -1.86 -17.07 -13.23
CA LYS A 121 -0.69 -17.94 -13.39
C LYS A 121 0.33 -17.76 -12.27
N GLU A 122 0.60 -16.52 -11.92
CA GLU A 122 1.61 -16.16 -10.91
C GLU A 122 1.05 -16.15 -9.48
N LYS A 123 -0.27 -16.37 -9.30
CA LYS A 123 -1.01 -16.27 -8.03
C LYS A 123 -0.76 -14.96 -7.29
N ILE A 124 -0.69 -13.85 -8.04
CA ILE A 124 -0.45 -12.52 -7.49
C ILE A 124 -1.72 -11.96 -6.89
N PRO A 125 -1.72 -11.59 -5.58
CA PRO A 125 -2.91 -11.07 -4.91
C PRO A 125 -3.29 -9.68 -5.43
N PHE A 126 -4.61 -9.42 -5.46
CA PHE A 126 -5.17 -8.11 -5.79
C PHE A 126 -6.58 -7.94 -5.22
N ILE A 127 -7.05 -6.69 -5.21
CA ILE A 127 -8.46 -6.36 -4.96
C ILE A 127 -9.09 -5.89 -6.27
N LEU A 128 -10.20 -6.50 -6.66
CA LEU A 128 -11.04 -6.05 -7.77
C LEU A 128 -12.21 -5.24 -7.19
N PHE A 129 -12.23 -3.94 -7.40
CA PHE A 129 -13.32 -3.05 -6.99
C PHE A 129 -14.40 -3.00 -8.07
N VAL A 130 -15.62 -3.39 -7.71
CA VAL A 130 -16.71 -3.60 -8.65
C VAL A 130 -17.81 -2.55 -8.49
N SER A 131 -18.09 -1.81 -9.56
CA SER A 131 -19.27 -0.95 -9.70
C SER A 131 -20.43 -1.79 -10.22
N THR A 132 -21.40 -2.09 -9.35
CA THR A 132 -22.35 -3.18 -9.60
C THR A 132 -23.38 -2.89 -10.71
N ARG A 133 -23.59 -1.62 -11.11
CA ARG A 133 -24.46 -1.25 -12.24
C ARG A 133 -23.81 -1.52 -13.59
N GLU A 134 -22.48 -1.53 -13.62
CA GLU A 134 -21.72 -1.62 -14.87
C GLU A 134 -21.53 -3.07 -15.33
N VAL A 135 -21.59 -4.01 -14.37
CA VAL A 135 -21.39 -5.44 -14.65
C VAL A 135 -22.35 -5.96 -15.72
N GLY A 136 -21.79 -6.61 -16.73
CA GLY A 136 -22.53 -7.16 -17.88
C GLY A 136 -22.83 -6.18 -19.00
N LYS A 137 -22.46 -4.90 -18.85
CA LYS A 137 -22.52 -3.93 -19.96
C LYS A 137 -21.37 -4.14 -20.94
N PHE A 138 -21.47 -3.48 -22.08
CA PHE A 138 -20.40 -3.49 -23.09
C PHE A 138 -19.07 -3.02 -22.49
N ASN A 139 -18.00 -3.76 -22.73
CA ASN A 139 -16.64 -3.56 -22.19
C ASN A 139 -16.48 -3.76 -20.68
N TYR A 140 -17.47 -4.28 -19.98
CA TYR A 140 -17.36 -4.69 -18.58
C TYR A 140 -17.46 -6.21 -18.44
N MET A 141 -16.89 -6.71 -17.34
CA MET A 141 -16.98 -8.12 -16.98
C MET A 141 -18.43 -8.53 -16.69
N THR A 142 -18.74 -9.80 -16.93
CA THR A 142 -19.98 -10.42 -16.47
C THR A 142 -19.85 -10.90 -15.02
N TRP A 143 -20.99 -11.18 -14.35
CA TRP A 143 -20.96 -11.78 -13.02
C TRP A 143 -20.31 -13.16 -13.00
N ASP A 144 -20.42 -13.95 -14.09
CA ASP A 144 -19.76 -15.25 -14.19
C ASP A 144 -18.24 -15.11 -14.17
N GLN A 145 -17.70 -14.14 -14.88
CA GLN A 145 -16.26 -13.82 -14.89
C GLN A 145 -15.79 -13.32 -13.52
N ILE A 146 -16.56 -12.44 -12.87
CA ILE A 146 -16.23 -11.94 -11.52
C ILE A 146 -16.30 -13.09 -10.50
N ARG A 147 -17.28 -13.99 -10.59
CA ARG A 147 -17.37 -15.18 -9.72
C ARG A 147 -16.21 -16.15 -9.97
N GLU A 148 -15.76 -16.33 -11.21
CA GLU A 148 -14.58 -17.14 -11.51
C GLU A 148 -13.35 -16.57 -10.76
N ILE A 149 -13.08 -15.27 -10.90
CA ILE A 149 -11.96 -14.61 -10.23
C ILE A 149 -12.08 -14.72 -8.72
N ALA A 150 -13.27 -14.51 -8.17
CA ALA A 150 -13.53 -14.52 -6.72
C ALA A 150 -13.34 -15.88 -6.03
N ARG A 151 -13.21 -16.97 -6.80
CA ARG A 151 -12.91 -18.32 -6.26
C ARG A 151 -11.47 -18.49 -5.84
N GLU A 152 -10.57 -17.65 -6.35
CA GLU A 152 -9.14 -17.73 -6.02
C GLU A 152 -8.87 -17.11 -4.65
N GLU A 153 -8.17 -17.82 -3.77
CA GLU A 153 -7.90 -17.40 -2.40
C GLU A 153 -7.03 -16.11 -2.30
N PHE A 154 -6.30 -15.83 -3.36
CA PHE A 154 -5.46 -14.62 -3.44
C PHE A 154 -6.23 -13.40 -3.98
N VAL A 155 -7.51 -13.53 -4.30
CA VAL A 155 -8.35 -12.45 -4.84
C VAL A 155 -9.36 -11.98 -3.80
N HIS A 156 -9.55 -10.67 -3.74
CA HIS A 156 -10.62 -10.05 -2.99
C HIS A 156 -11.49 -9.18 -3.89
N ILE A 157 -12.81 -9.29 -3.71
CA ILE A 157 -13.78 -8.43 -4.41
C ILE A 157 -14.12 -7.27 -3.50
N GLY A 158 -13.75 -6.06 -3.90
CA GLY A 158 -14.04 -4.80 -3.23
C GLY A 158 -15.33 -4.16 -3.77
N ASN A 159 -15.87 -3.20 -3.03
CA ASN A 159 -17.04 -2.42 -3.44
C ASN A 159 -16.61 -1.09 -4.06
N HIS A 160 -17.17 -0.74 -5.22
CA HIS A 160 -16.95 0.52 -5.92
C HIS A 160 -18.26 1.25 -6.23
N SER A 161 -19.16 1.30 -5.26
CA SER A 161 -20.53 1.82 -5.39
C SER A 161 -21.45 0.96 -6.29
N HIS A 162 -22.70 1.41 -6.48
CA HIS A 162 -23.58 0.83 -7.49
C HIS A 162 -23.47 1.59 -8.80
N SER A 163 -23.66 2.89 -8.77
CA SER A 163 -23.83 3.72 -9.98
C SER A 163 -22.53 4.18 -10.63
N HIS A 164 -21.42 4.21 -9.87
CA HIS A 164 -20.19 4.89 -10.28
C HIS A 164 -20.41 6.35 -10.70
N GLU A 165 -21.36 7.01 -10.05
CA GLU A 165 -21.58 8.45 -10.24
C GLU A 165 -20.74 9.28 -9.25
N TYR A 166 -20.75 10.58 -9.41
CA TYR A 166 -20.02 11.53 -8.56
C TYR A 166 -20.73 11.66 -7.20
N LEU A 167 -20.65 10.61 -6.39
CA LEU A 167 -21.42 10.49 -5.14
C LEU A 167 -21.07 11.58 -4.10
N ALA A 168 -19.86 12.11 -4.14
CA ALA A 168 -19.42 13.15 -3.20
C ALA A 168 -20.26 14.45 -3.31
N ASP A 169 -20.90 14.69 -4.45
CA ASP A 169 -21.74 15.85 -4.70
C ASP A 169 -23.24 15.57 -4.47
N MET A 170 -23.60 14.33 -4.07
CA MET A 170 -25.00 13.93 -3.89
C MET A 170 -25.47 14.09 -2.45
N PRO A 171 -26.79 14.26 -2.24
CA PRO A 171 -27.35 14.19 -0.88
C PRO A 171 -27.07 12.85 -0.22
N SER A 172 -26.85 12.86 1.09
CA SER A 172 -26.55 11.66 1.88
C SER A 172 -27.57 10.53 1.71
N SER A 173 -28.85 10.83 1.50
CA SER A 173 -29.90 9.84 1.22
C SER A 173 -29.67 9.08 -0.08
N GLU A 174 -29.19 9.73 -1.13
CA GLU A 174 -28.88 9.08 -2.41
C GLU A 174 -27.60 8.26 -2.33
N ILE A 175 -26.57 8.76 -1.64
CA ILE A 175 -25.35 7.99 -1.33
C ILE A 175 -25.71 6.70 -0.58
N ILE A 176 -26.51 6.81 0.49
CA ILE A 176 -26.94 5.65 1.29
C ILE A 176 -27.68 4.62 0.42
N LYS A 177 -28.57 5.08 -0.46
CA LYS A 177 -29.33 4.21 -1.38
C LYS A 177 -28.43 3.47 -2.36
N ASP A 178 -27.47 4.18 -2.96
CA ASP A 178 -26.49 3.63 -3.88
C ASP A 178 -25.62 2.55 -3.20
N ILE A 179 -25.03 2.89 -2.06
CA ILE A 179 -24.15 1.99 -1.30
C ILE A 179 -24.92 0.77 -0.79
N ASN A 180 -26.14 0.93 -0.29
CA ASN A 180 -26.97 -0.21 0.14
C ASN A 180 -27.27 -1.15 -1.04
N LYS A 181 -27.51 -0.60 -2.24
CA LYS A 181 -27.78 -1.38 -3.45
C LYS A 181 -26.55 -2.17 -3.87
N SER A 182 -25.37 -1.56 -3.89
CA SER A 182 -24.10 -2.24 -4.21
C SER A 182 -23.80 -3.38 -3.22
N ILE A 183 -23.94 -3.13 -1.92
CA ILE A 183 -23.74 -4.13 -0.87
C ILE A 183 -24.68 -5.33 -1.06
N LYS A 184 -25.98 -5.07 -1.33
CA LYS A 184 -26.97 -6.11 -1.56
C LYS A 184 -26.63 -6.98 -2.76
N ILE A 185 -26.22 -6.35 -3.88
CA ILE A 185 -25.88 -7.06 -5.12
C ILE A 185 -24.62 -7.88 -4.92
N LEU A 186 -23.53 -7.29 -4.39
CA LEU A 186 -22.29 -8.01 -4.13
C LEU A 186 -22.49 -9.19 -3.18
N LYS A 187 -23.30 -9.02 -2.12
CA LYS A 187 -23.63 -10.12 -1.21
C LYS A 187 -24.38 -11.25 -1.93
N LYS A 188 -25.30 -10.91 -2.84
CA LYS A 188 -26.03 -11.90 -3.65
C LYS A 188 -25.10 -12.65 -4.61
N GLU A 189 -24.22 -11.92 -5.32
CA GLU A 189 -23.43 -12.50 -6.42
C GLU A 189 -22.13 -13.19 -5.92
N ILE A 190 -21.52 -12.68 -4.84
CA ILE A 190 -20.22 -13.15 -4.31
C ILE A 190 -20.37 -13.89 -2.97
N GLY A 191 -21.54 -13.83 -2.33
CA GLY A 191 -21.84 -14.52 -1.08
C GLY A 191 -21.39 -13.81 0.19
N LYS A 192 -20.62 -12.73 0.10
CA LYS A 192 -20.13 -11.96 1.25
C LYS A 192 -20.12 -10.46 0.98
N LYS A 193 -20.14 -9.67 2.06
CA LYS A 193 -19.88 -8.25 2.01
C LYS A 193 -18.36 -8.03 2.01
N SER A 194 -17.88 -7.06 1.24
CA SER A 194 -16.48 -6.66 1.29
C SER A 194 -16.19 -5.75 2.50
N ASP A 195 -14.99 -5.88 3.07
CA ASP A 195 -14.44 -4.93 4.04
C ASP A 195 -13.80 -3.71 3.35
N PHE A 196 -13.58 -3.77 2.04
CA PHE A 196 -12.86 -2.76 1.25
C PHE A 196 -13.81 -1.98 0.34
N PHE A 197 -13.64 -0.68 0.33
CA PHE A 197 -14.33 0.26 -0.54
C PHE A 197 -13.33 1.08 -1.35
N SER A 198 -13.66 1.42 -2.60
CA SER A 198 -12.96 2.42 -3.40
C SER A 198 -13.95 3.52 -3.76
N TYR A 199 -13.60 4.76 -3.45
CA TYR A 199 -14.44 5.91 -3.81
C TYR A 199 -14.43 6.10 -5.33
N PRO A 200 -15.60 6.20 -6.00
CA PRO A 200 -15.66 6.56 -7.42
C PRO A 200 -14.89 7.86 -7.69
N PHE A 201 -14.08 7.87 -8.74
CA PHE A 201 -13.16 8.96 -9.07
C PHE A 201 -12.12 9.28 -7.98
N GLY A 202 -12.06 8.47 -6.93
CA GLY A 202 -11.22 8.71 -5.74
C GLY A 202 -11.69 9.86 -4.87
N GLU A 203 -12.89 10.40 -5.12
CA GLU A 203 -13.39 11.61 -4.46
C GLU A 203 -14.44 11.30 -3.39
N TYR A 204 -14.34 12.00 -2.29
CA TYR A 204 -15.21 11.85 -1.12
C TYR A 204 -15.23 13.15 -0.31
N ASN A 205 -16.28 13.31 0.46
CA ASN A 205 -16.41 14.33 1.50
C ASN A 205 -16.65 13.66 2.87
N LEU A 206 -16.74 14.44 3.94
CA LEU A 206 -16.89 13.92 5.30
C LEU A 206 -18.19 13.12 5.48
N ASP A 207 -19.28 13.53 4.86
CA ASP A 207 -20.56 12.82 4.93
C ASP A 207 -20.50 11.48 4.22
N PHE A 208 -19.92 11.44 3.01
CA PHE A 208 -19.75 10.20 2.28
C PHE A 208 -18.82 9.23 3.04
N LYS A 209 -17.70 9.71 3.54
CA LYS A 209 -16.80 8.93 4.40
C LYS A 209 -17.53 8.37 5.62
N LYS A 210 -18.31 9.21 6.32
CA LYS A 210 -19.12 8.76 7.46
C LYS A 210 -20.09 7.65 7.06
N ILE A 211 -20.76 7.78 5.91
CA ILE A 211 -21.66 6.74 5.40
C ILE A 211 -20.91 5.43 5.20
N ILE A 212 -19.70 5.44 4.61
CA ILE A 212 -18.89 4.24 4.38
C ILE A 212 -18.53 3.57 5.72
N ILE A 213 -18.16 4.35 6.74
CA ILE A 213 -17.92 3.88 8.11
C ILE A 213 -19.19 3.23 8.68
N ASP A 214 -20.33 3.92 8.63
CA ASP A 214 -21.62 3.47 9.18
C ASP A 214 -22.15 2.21 8.48
N LYS A 215 -21.78 2.00 7.20
CA LYS A 215 -22.07 0.75 6.45
C LYS A 215 -21.13 -0.40 6.84
N GLY A 216 -20.17 -0.16 7.73
CA GLY A 216 -19.30 -1.18 8.29
C GLY A 216 -18.25 -1.69 7.30
N PHE A 217 -17.76 -0.85 6.39
CA PHE A 217 -16.48 -1.08 5.71
C PHE A 217 -15.35 -0.88 6.73
N LYS A 218 -14.20 -1.47 6.48
CA LYS A 218 -13.02 -1.31 7.33
C LYS A 218 -11.96 -0.43 6.70
N TYR A 219 -11.92 -0.41 5.37
CA TYR A 219 -10.91 0.31 4.59
C TYR A 219 -11.56 0.97 3.39
N ALA A 220 -11.17 2.20 3.11
CA ALA A 220 -11.58 2.90 1.90
C ALA A 220 -10.41 3.62 1.23
N PHE A 221 -10.36 3.55 -0.09
CA PHE A 221 -9.29 4.09 -0.91
C PHE A 221 -9.75 5.30 -1.72
N GLY A 222 -8.97 6.38 -1.66
CA GLY A 222 -9.04 7.51 -2.56
C GLY A 222 -8.14 7.34 -3.80
N GLN A 223 -7.83 8.47 -4.44
CA GLN A 223 -6.94 8.52 -5.62
C GLN A 223 -5.70 9.41 -5.40
N HIS A 224 -5.57 10.00 -4.22
CA HIS A 224 -4.37 10.77 -3.90
C HIS A 224 -3.17 9.83 -3.73
N SER A 225 -2.00 10.28 -4.21
CA SER A 225 -0.77 9.49 -4.14
C SER A 225 -0.16 9.50 -2.75
N GLY A 226 0.31 8.35 -2.29
CA GLY A 226 0.95 8.19 -0.99
C GLY A 226 1.15 6.74 -0.62
N VAL A 227 1.74 6.53 0.54
CA VAL A 227 1.97 5.20 1.13
C VAL A 227 1.11 5.06 2.37
N SER A 228 0.40 3.94 2.47
CA SER A 228 -0.42 3.62 3.63
C SER A 228 0.43 3.06 4.75
N ASP A 229 0.25 3.57 5.97
CA ASP A 229 0.79 3.04 7.20
C ASP A 229 -0.27 3.08 8.30
N GLU A 230 0.05 2.58 9.48
CA GLU A 230 -0.87 2.52 10.62
C GLU A 230 -1.33 3.89 11.15
N THR A 231 -0.67 4.99 10.75
CA THR A 231 -1.00 6.35 11.19
C THR A 231 -2.03 7.02 10.29
N LYS A 232 -2.36 6.43 9.14
CA LYS A 232 -3.33 6.98 8.19
C LYS A 232 -4.76 6.69 8.62
N ASP A 233 -5.67 7.56 8.21
CA ASP A 233 -7.09 7.25 8.28
C ASP A 233 -7.41 6.09 7.32
N PHE A 234 -7.95 5.01 7.85
CA PHE A 234 -8.26 3.79 7.08
C PHE A 234 -9.39 3.99 6.07
N PHE A 235 -10.06 5.13 6.13
CA PHE A 235 -11.09 5.52 5.18
C PHE A 235 -10.64 6.58 4.17
N GLU A 236 -9.31 6.86 4.15
CA GLU A 236 -8.67 7.81 3.24
C GLU A 236 -7.35 7.25 2.70
N LEU A 237 -7.29 5.94 2.46
CA LEU A 237 -6.04 5.30 2.05
C LEU A 237 -5.60 5.77 0.67
N PRO A 238 -4.32 6.16 0.51
CA PRO A 238 -3.78 6.63 -0.76
C PRO A 238 -3.52 5.51 -1.73
N ARG A 239 -3.55 5.82 -3.04
CA ARG A 239 -3.15 4.92 -4.13
C ARG A 239 -2.38 5.68 -5.20
N PHE A 240 -1.45 5.02 -5.86
CA PHE A 240 -0.77 5.54 -7.02
C PHE A 240 -1.52 5.13 -8.29
N PRO A 241 -2.07 6.08 -9.08
CA PRO A 241 -2.69 5.76 -10.36
C PRO A 241 -1.65 5.29 -11.37
N ILE A 242 -1.94 4.17 -12.03
CA ILE A 242 -1.10 3.58 -13.08
C ILE A 242 -1.88 3.59 -14.41
N ASN A 243 -1.36 4.32 -15.37
CA ASN A 243 -1.93 4.49 -16.71
C ASN A 243 -0.81 4.76 -17.72
N GLU A 244 -1.11 5.05 -18.99
CA GLU A 244 -0.12 5.29 -20.04
C GLU A 244 0.86 6.41 -19.68
N LYS A 245 0.41 7.47 -19.01
CA LYS A 245 1.26 8.60 -18.57
C LYS A 245 2.04 8.26 -17.29
N TYR A 246 1.42 7.53 -16.39
CA TYR A 246 1.95 7.27 -15.03
C TYR A 246 2.45 5.84 -14.84
N GLY A 247 2.44 5.03 -15.89
CA GLY A 247 2.91 3.65 -15.88
C GLY A 247 4.28 3.44 -16.51
N GLU A 248 4.95 4.50 -16.96
CA GLU A 248 6.32 4.40 -17.48
C GLU A 248 7.28 3.88 -16.41
N ILE A 249 8.21 3.03 -16.81
CA ILE A 249 9.04 2.25 -15.90
C ILE A 249 9.89 3.08 -14.95
N GLU A 250 10.43 4.23 -15.39
CA GLU A 250 11.25 5.09 -14.54
C GLU A 250 10.41 5.77 -13.44
N ARG A 251 9.20 6.21 -13.79
CA ARG A 251 8.25 6.71 -12.79
C ARG A 251 7.80 5.60 -11.85
N PHE A 252 7.57 4.42 -12.36
CA PHE A 252 7.19 3.26 -11.55
C PHE A 252 8.27 2.90 -10.53
N LYS A 253 9.54 2.92 -10.90
CA LYS A 253 10.68 2.78 -9.97
C LYS A 253 10.65 3.85 -8.87
N THR A 254 10.31 5.08 -9.22
CA THR A 254 10.16 6.17 -8.22
C THR A 254 9.04 5.87 -7.24
N ILE A 255 7.88 5.39 -7.73
CA ILE A 255 6.77 4.97 -6.87
C ILE A 255 7.20 3.88 -5.90
N LEU A 256 7.91 2.85 -6.38
CA LEU A 256 8.37 1.73 -5.55
C LEU A 256 9.36 2.15 -4.45
N ASN A 257 10.00 3.30 -4.59
CA ASN A 257 10.92 3.84 -3.59
C ASN A 257 10.29 4.91 -2.67
N THR A 258 8.98 5.15 -2.80
CA THR A 258 8.27 6.10 -1.95
C THR A 258 8.12 5.52 -0.54
N LEU A 259 8.38 6.34 0.48
CA LEU A 259 8.22 6.00 1.89
C LEU A 259 6.99 6.69 2.48
N PRO A 260 6.44 6.20 3.60
CA PRO A 260 5.37 6.88 4.31
C PRO A 260 5.78 8.30 4.75
N LEU A 261 4.91 9.27 4.56
CA LEU A 261 5.10 10.63 5.06
C LEU A 261 4.70 10.67 6.53
N LYS A 262 5.66 10.77 7.41
CA LYS A 262 5.49 10.77 8.89
C LYS A 262 4.76 12.02 9.30
N TYR A 263 3.90 12.64 9.12
CA TYR A 263 3.25 13.89 9.63
C TYR A 263 2.43 14.70 8.60
N LYS A 264 1.76 14.09 7.67
CA LYS A 264 0.83 14.88 6.85
C LYS A 264 -0.57 14.28 6.94
N ASN A 265 -1.45 14.99 7.64
CA ASN A 265 -2.89 14.77 7.47
C ASN A 265 -3.21 15.15 6.02
N ILE A 266 -3.72 14.20 5.26
CA ILE A 266 -4.24 14.46 3.92
C ILE A 266 -5.73 14.71 4.14
N TYR A 267 -6.17 15.92 3.85
CA TYR A 267 -7.59 16.25 3.91
C TYR A 267 -8.26 15.90 2.60
N PRO A 268 -9.54 15.52 2.61
CA PRO A 268 -10.33 15.42 1.40
C PRO A 268 -10.20 16.71 0.58
N SER A 269 -10.21 16.60 -0.74
CA SER A 269 -10.30 17.79 -1.57
C SER A 269 -11.66 18.44 -1.32
N GLU A 270 -11.69 19.49 -0.51
CA GLU A 270 -12.86 20.35 -0.43
C GLU A 270 -12.95 21.12 -1.75
N LYS A 271 -14.01 20.91 -2.50
CA LYS A 271 -14.37 21.83 -3.57
C LYS A 271 -14.84 23.12 -2.91
N TYR A 272 -14.08 24.19 -3.08
CA TYR A 272 -14.51 25.56 -2.79
C TYR A 272 -15.42 26.06 -3.90
#